data_291819bee740e9bd9e159622d286d470
#
_entry.id   291819bee740e9bd9e159622d286d470
#
_cell.length_a   1.000
_cell.length_b   1.000
_cell.length_c   1.000
_cell.angle_alpha   90.00
_cell.angle_beta   90.00
_cell.angle_gamma   90.00
#
_symmetry.space_group_name_H-M   'P 1'
#
loop_
_entity.id
_entity.type
_entity.pdbx_description
1 polymer ?
#
loop_
_entity_poly.entity_id
_entity_poly.type
_entity_poly.pdbx_seq_one_letter_code
_entity_poly.pdbx_strand_id
1 'polypeptide(L)'
;MKKVVVILAIILTLSALGGTAYAAQDSLPGDALYSVKLGAEGVTMMLGGDDVARAERALNFANKRIREMLALTEQERPEDLGLAVEKYCYALNVTMAGMEEALNKGGPVVGGIVALVAEATAQHLSVLDGLYNIVPDEAKPAIARAMVEALKCYQRAIQVRE
;
A
#
# COMPACT_ATOMS: atom_id res chain seq x y z
N MET A 1 -6.79 32.19 31.50
CA MET A 1 -6.00 31.00 31.90
C MET A 1 -6.57 29.70 31.29
N LYS A 2 -7.87 29.36 31.51
CA LYS A 2 -8.45 28.09 30.97
C LYS A 2 -8.30 27.89 29.46
N LYS A 3 -8.50 28.94 28.64
CA LYS A 3 -8.35 28.87 27.16
C LYS A 3 -6.92 28.59 26.71
N VAL A 4 -5.91 29.14 27.41
CA VAL A 4 -4.49 28.92 27.10
C VAL A 4 -4.09 27.48 27.43
N VAL A 5 -4.58 26.93 28.56
CA VAL A 5 -4.33 25.54 28.96
C VAL A 5 -4.93 24.56 27.95
N VAL A 6 -6.15 24.83 27.46
CA VAL A 6 -6.82 24.00 26.44
C VAL A 6 -6.04 24.02 25.11
N ILE A 7 -5.60 25.21 24.68
CA ILE A 7 -4.80 25.34 23.46
C ILE A 7 -3.46 24.60 23.58
N LEU A 8 -2.77 24.74 24.70
CA LEU A 8 -1.52 24.02 24.97
C LEU A 8 -1.74 22.49 25.00
N ALA A 9 -2.83 22.03 25.62
CA ALA A 9 -3.17 20.60 25.62
C ALA A 9 -3.44 20.07 24.22
N ILE A 10 -4.15 20.82 23.38
CA ILE A 10 -4.42 20.46 21.98
C ILE A 10 -3.11 20.41 21.18
N ILE A 11 -2.23 21.39 21.35
CA ILE A 11 -0.92 21.41 20.66
C ILE A 11 -0.06 20.22 21.11
N LEU A 12 -0.06 19.91 22.40
CA LEU A 12 0.72 18.78 22.94
C LEU A 12 0.20 17.43 22.42
N THR A 13 -1.12 17.26 22.34
CA THR A 13 -1.72 16.03 21.80
C THR A 13 -1.48 15.89 20.30
N LEU A 14 -1.59 16.98 19.52
CA LEU A 14 -1.28 16.97 18.09
C LEU A 14 0.21 16.70 17.82
N SER A 15 1.11 17.24 18.63
CA SER A 15 2.55 16.99 18.52
C SER A 15 2.91 15.53 18.88
N ALA A 16 2.27 14.97 19.90
CA ALA A 16 2.45 13.58 20.28
C ALA A 16 1.94 12.62 19.17
N LEU A 17 0.77 12.91 18.60
CA LEU A 17 0.21 12.12 17.48
C LEU A 17 1.07 12.23 16.21
N GLY A 18 1.57 13.44 15.89
CA GLY A 18 2.48 13.64 14.76
C GLY A 18 3.82 12.93 14.94
N GLY A 19 4.38 12.97 16.16
CA GLY A 19 5.63 12.29 16.50
C GLY A 19 5.52 10.77 16.41
N THR A 20 4.42 10.19 16.90
CA THR A 20 4.18 8.74 16.83
C THR A 20 3.91 8.28 15.40
N ALA A 21 3.20 9.06 14.60
CA ALA A 21 2.97 8.75 13.18
C ALA A 21 4.27 8.79 12.39
N TYR A 22 5.16 9.73 12.67
CA TYR A 22 6.49 9.78 12.05
C TYR A 22 7.35 8.58 12.46
N ALA A 23 7.41 8.26 13.75
CA ALA A 23 8.16 7.10 14.26
C ALA A 23 7.60 5.76 13.75
N ALA A 24 6.31 5.72 13.38
CA ALA A 24 5.68 4.52 12.85
C ALA A 24 5.96 4.26 11.35
N GLN A 25 6.53 5.23 10.61
CA GLN A 25 6.68 5.11 9.15
C GLN A 25 7.48 3.88 8.72
N ASP A 26 8.51 3.52 9.47
CA ASP A 26 9.39 2.39 9.17
C ASP A 26 8.95 1.09 9.89
N SER A 27 7.85 1.11 10.64
CA SER A 27 7.35 -0.08 11.32
C SER A 27 6.87 -1.14 10.32
N LEU A 28 7.13 -2.40 10.63
CA LEU A 28 6.73 -3.55 9.84
C LEU A 28 5.50 -4.25 10.47
N PRO A 29 4.77 -5.07 9.72
CA PRO A 29 3.79 -5.99 10.30
C PRO A 29 4.36 -6.71 11.53
N GLY A 30 3.56 -6.82 12.59
CA GLY A 30 3.99 -7.36 13.89
C GLY A 30 4.60 -6.33 14.85
N ASP A 31 5.07 -5.18 14.37
CA ASP A 31 5.62 -4.13 15.24
C ASP A 31 4.50 -3.36 15.98
N ALA A 32 4.82 -2.89 17.19
CA ALA A 32 3.86 -2.18 18.06
C ALA A 32 3.25 -0.92 17.42
N LEU A 33 4.00 -0.23 16.56
CA LEU A 33 3.55 1.00 15.89
C LEU A 33 2.92 0.76 14.51
N TYR A 34 2.87 -0.47 14.03
CA TYR A 34 2.34 -0.77 12.70
C TYR A 34 0.87 -0.36 12.53
N SER A 35 0.05 -0.53 13.57
CA SER A 35 -1.35 -0.08 13.56
C SER A 35 -1.47 1.45 13.44
N VAL A 36 -0.55 2.20 14.03
CA VAL A 36 -0.48 3.67 13.91
C VAL A 36 -0.14 4.07 12.47
N LYS A 37 0.82 3.39 11.84
CA LYS A 37 1.16 3.56 10.42
C LYS A 37 -0.06 3.32 9.52
N LEU A 38 -0.76 2.20 9.71
CA LEU A 38 -1.97 1.89 8.93
C LEU A 38 -3.07 2.92 9.13
N GLY A 39 -3.25 3.44 10.36
CA GLY A 39 -4.19 4.52 10.65
C GLY A 39 -3.85 5.81 9.89
N ALA A 40 -2.59 6.23 9.88
CA ALA A 40 -2.13 7.40 9.13
C ALA A 40 -2.29 7.23 7.62
N GLU A 41 -2.00 6.03 7.10
CA GLU A 41 -2.23 5.69 5.69
C GLU A 41 -3.73 5.71 5.34
N GLY A 42 -4.58 5.20 6.23
CA GLY A 42 -6.05 5.25 6.09
C GLY A 42 -6.56 6.68 5.97
N VAL A 43 -6.07 7.60 6.80
CA VAL A 43 -6.39 9.03 6.70
C VAL A 43 -5.94 9.58 5.34
N THR A 44 -4.73 9.23 4.89
CA THR A 44 -4.20 9.65 3.58
C THR A 44 -5.08 9.16 2.43
N MET A 45 -5.61 7.94 2.52
CA MET A 45 -6.55 7.41 1.51
C MET A 45 -7.88 8.16 1.45
N MET A 46 -8.31 8.75 2.57
CA MET A 46 -9.54 9.55 2.64
C MET A 46 -9.36 10.99 2.13
N LEU A 47 -8.11 11.44 1.92
CA LEU A 47 -7.86 12.76 1.36
C LEU A 47 -8.46 12.86 -0.04
N GLY A 48 -9.10 13.98 -0.32
CA GLY A 48 -9.79 14.23 -1.58
C GLY A 48 -8.89 14.07 -2.81
N GLY A 49 -9.50 14.05 -3.96
CA GLY A 49 -8.89 13.86 -5.26
C GLY A 49 -9.82 13.08 -6.18
N ASP A 50 -9.48 13.03 -7.46
CA ASP A 50 -10.18 12.22 -8.43
C ASP A 50 -9.80 10.73 -8.34
N ASP A 51 -10.38 9.91 -9.20
CA ASP A 51 -10.15 8.47 -9.20
C ASP A 51 -8.71 8.10 -9.59
N VAL A 52 -8.07 8.91 -10.44
CA VAL A 52 -6.65 8.76 -10.80
C VAL A 52 -5.77 8.96 -9.55
N ALA A 53 -5.98 10.06 -8.83
CA ALA A 53 -5.24 10.35 -7.61
C ALA A 53 -5.47 9.27 -6.51
N ARG A 54 -6.68 8.69 -6.45
CA ARG A 54 -7.00 7.58 -5.56
C ARG A 54 -6.24 6.32 -5.96
N ALA A 55 -6.22 5.97 -7.26
CA ALA A 55 -5.48 4.83 -7.78
C ALA A 55 -3.98 4.98 -7.56
N GLU A 56 -3.40 6.15 -7.80
CA GLU A 56 -1.98 6.43 -7.55
C GLU A 56 -1.60 6.28 -6.07
N ARG A 57 -2.41 6.82 -5.16
CA ARG A 57 -2.17 6.66 -3.71
C ARG A 57 -2.21 5.19 -3.30
N ALA A 58 -3.20 4.45 -3.78
CA ALA A 58 -3.33 3.02 -3.49
C ALA A 58 -2.14 2.22 -4.04
N LEU A 59 -1.70 2.52 -5.26
CA LEU A 59 -0.52 1.90 -5.86
C LEU A 59 0.76 2.20 -5.04
N ASN A 60 0.90 3.42 -4.53
CA ASN A 60 1.99 3.77 -3.63
C ASN A 60 1.97 2.96 -2.33
N PHE A 61 0.78 2.64 -1.79
CA PHE A 61 0.67 1.73 -0.65
C PHE A 61 1.02 0.29 -1.03
N ALA A 62 0.63 -0.19 -2.22
CA ALA A 62 1.07 -1.48 -2.71
C ALA A 62 2.61 -1.55 -2.81
N ASN A 63 3.27 -0.51 -3.33
CA ASN A 63 4.72 -0.40 -3.37
C ASN A 63 5.37 -0.47 -1.98
N LYS A 64 4.74 0.14 -0.96
CA LYS A 64 5.21 0.05 0.43
C LYS A 64 5.10 -1.39 0.95
N ARG A 65 4.01 -2.09 0.67
CA ARG A 65 3.82 -3.49 1.11
C ARG A 65 4.86 -4.43 0.49
N ILE A 66 5.24 -4.22 -0.78
CA ILE A 66 6.35 -4.98 -1.39
C ILE A 66 7.66 -4.77 -0.61
N ARG A 67 7.98 -3.52 -0.23
CA ARG A 67 9.18 -3.25 0.59
C ARG A 67 9.10 -3.86 1.98
N GLU A 68 7.92 -3.87 2.60
CA GLU A 68 7.71 -4.55 3.89
C GLU A 68 7.91 -6.07 3.79
N MET A 69 7.40 -6.70 2.72
CA MET A 69 7.63 -8.13 2.50
C MET A 69 9.13 -8.45 2.32
N LEU A 70 9.87 -7.61 1.59
CA LEU A 70 11.32 -7.75 1.47
C LEU A 70 12.00 -7.62 2.83
N ALA A 71 11.71 -6.57 3.59
CA ALA A 71 12.30 -6.32 4.90
C ALA A 71 11.98 -7.44 5.91
N LEU A 72 10.74 -7.96 5.92
CA LEU A 72 10.35 -9.10 6.77
C LEU A 72 11.13 -10.37 6.40
N THR A 73 11.36 -10.59 5.11
CA THR A 73 12.14 -11.74 4.65
C THR A 73 13.62 -11.60 5.06
N GLU A 74 14.20 -10.40 4.92
CA GLU A 74 15.58 -10.10 5.36
C GLU A 74 15.75 -10.23 6.88
N GLN A 75 14.69 -9.95 7.65
CA GLN A 75 14.68 -10.08 9.12
C GLN A 75 14.28 -11.48 9.59
N GLU A 76 14.11 -12.44 8.69
CA GLU A 76 13.68 -13.82 9.00
C GLU A 76 12.37 -13.89 9.80
N ARG A 77 11.37 -13.05 9.41
CA ARG A 77 10.04 -12.93 10.04
C ARG A 77 8.93 -13.40 9.11
N PRO A 78 8.90 -14.66 8.67
CA PRO A 78 7.91 -15.16 7.70
C PRO A 78 6.48 -15.15 8.25
N GLU A 79 6.29 -15.22 9.57
CA GLU A 79 4.98 -15.18 10.25
C GLU A 79 4.22 -13.87 10.02
N ASP A 80 4.94 -12.78 9.81
CA ASP A 80 4.37 -11.44 9.59
C ASP A 80 4.03 -11.15 8.12
N LEU A 81 4.51 -11.98 7.18
CA LEU A 81 4.27 -11.81 5.73
C LEU A 81 2.78 -11.85 5.37
N GLY A 82 1.99 -12.66 6.08
CA GLY A 82 0.56 -12.78 5.82
C GLY A 82 -0.19 -11.45 5.90
N LEU A 83 0.13 -10.60 6.88
CA LEU A 83 -0.47 -9.29 7.05
C LEU A 83 0.00 -8.29 5.97
N ALA A 84 1.29 -8.30 5.62
CA ALA A 84 1.82 -7.48 4.52
C ALA A 84 1.11 -7.81 3.20
N VAL A 85 0.95 -9.10 2.89
CA VAL A 85 0.23 -9.57 1.70
C VAL A 85 -1.23 -9.16 1.72
N GLU A 86 -1.93 -9.27 2.85
CA GLU A 86 -3.33 -8.82 2.97
C GLU A 86 -3.47 -7.34 2.59
N LYS A 87 -2.61 -6.49 3.16
CA LYS A 87 -2.64 -5.04 2.88
C LYS A 87 -2.21 -4.72 1.45
N TYR A 88 -1.30 -5.50 0.88
CA TYR A 88 -0.92 -5.42 -0.53
C TYR A 88 -2.10 -5.70 -1.46
N CYS A 89 -2.78 -6.83 -1.26
CA CYS A 89 -3.94 -7.21 -2.06
C CYS A 89 -5.06 -6.16 -1.96
N TYR A 90 -5.31 -5.63 -0.75
CA TYR A 90 -6.26 -4.54 -0.56
C TYR A 90 -5.88 -3.30 -1.38
N ALA A 91 -4.61 -2.88 -1.32
CA ALA A 91 -4.12 -1.71 -2.05
C ALA A 91 -4.27 -1.91 -3.57
N LEU A 92 -3.94 -3.08 -4.12
CA LEU A 92 -4.15 -3.38 -5.55
C LEU A 92 -5.62 -3.36 -5.96
N ASN A 93 -6.52 -3.86 -5.12
CA ASN A 93 -7.96 -3.81 -5.40
C ASN A 93 -8.47 -2.36 -5.48
N VAL A 94 -8.00 -1.48 -4.57
CA VAL A 94 -8.35 -0.05 -4.61
C VAL A 94 -7.74 0.64 -5.83
N THR A 95 -6.49 0.28 -6.20
CA THR A 95 -5.82 0.77 -7.41
C THR A 95 -6.63 0.42 -8.65
N MET A 96 -7.03 -0.83 -8.78
CA MET A 96 -7.80 -1.32 -9.91
C MET A 96 -9.17 -0.65 -10.01
N ALA A 97 -9.90 -0.53 -8.89
CA ALA A 97 -11.18 0.15 -8.85
C ALA A 97 -11.06 1.63 -9.25
N GLY A 98 -10.05 2.36 -8.75
CA GLY A 98 -9.81 3.75 -9.12
C GLY A 98 -9.43 3.91 -10.60
N MET A 99 -8.60 3.01 -11.13
CA MET A 99 -8.25 2.97 -12.55
C MET A 99 -9.49 2.74 -13.42
N GLU A 100 -10.35 1.79 -13.07
CA GLU A 100 -11.58 1.50 -13.82
C GLU A 100 -12.57 2.64 -13.78
N GLU A 101 -12.75 3.30 -12.63
CA GLU A 101 -13.60 4.49 -12.52
C GLU A 101 -13.08 5.65 -13.38
N ALA A 102 -11.76 5.87 -13.39
CA ALA A 102 -11.13 6.87 -14.24
C ALA A 102 -11.35 6.56 -15.72
N LEU A 103 -11.22 5.28 -16.14
CA LEU A 103 -11.49 4.82 -17.51
C LEU A 103 -12.94 5.10 -17.91
N ASN A 104 -13.91 4.80 -17.06
CA ASN A 104 -15.34 5.01 -17.34
C ASN A 104 -15.69 6.49 -17.50
N LYS A 105 -15.01 7.38 -16.78
CA LYS A 105 -15.22 8.84 -16.88
C LYS A 105 -14.51 9.45 -18.10
N GLY A 106 -13.48 8.77 -18.61
CA GLY A 106 -12.63 9.27 -19.68
C GLY A 106 -11.73 10.44 -19.25
N GLY A 107 -10.82 10.83 -20.11
CA GLY A 107 -9.96 11.99 -19.89
C GLY A 107 -8.52 11.74 -20.30
N PRO A 108 -7.74 12.82 -20.51
CA PRO A 108 -6.39 12.72 -21.04
C PRO A 108 -5.37 12.08 -20.08
N VAL A 109 -5.66 12.02 -18.78
CA VAL A 109 -4.76 11.52 -17.74
C VAL A 109 -4.87 9.98 -17.55
N VAL A 110 -5.96 9.38 -18.07
CA VAL A 110 -6.25 7.95 -17.86
C VAL A 110 -5.16 7.04 -18.43
N GLY A 111 -4.60 7.36 -19.60
CA GLY A 111 -3.50 6.59 -20.18
C GLY A 111 -2.25 6.54 -19.31
N GLY A 112 -2.00 7.60 -18.54
CA GLY A 112 -0.87 7.68 -17.61
C GLY A 112 -1.01 6.71 -16.43
N ILE A 113 -2.17 6.68 -15.78
CA ILE A 113 -2.41 5.76 -14.65
C ILE A 113 -2.38 4.30 -15.09
N VAL A 114 -2.95 3.98 -16.26
CA VAL A 114 -2.93 2.62 -16.81
C VAL A 114 -1.51 2.14 -17.06
N ALA A 115 -0.66 2.99 -17.67
CA ALA A 115 0.75 2.67 -17.90
C ALA A 115 1.52 2.48 -16.57
N LEU A 116 1.29 3.37 -15.60
CA LEU A 116 1.92 3.30 -14.28
C LEU A 116 1.54 2.01 -13.53
N VAL A 117 0.26 1.63 -13.56
CA VAL A 117 -0.22 0.38 -12.94
C VAL A 117 0.41 -0.84 -13.60
N ALA A 118 0.45 -0.88 -14.93
CA ALA A 118 1.06 -1.99 -15.66
C ALA A 118 2.55 -2.14 -15.33
N GLU A 119 3.30 -1.04 -15.33
CA GLU A 119 4.73 -1.05 -15.03
C GLU A 119 5.00 -1.49 -13.58
N ALA A 120 4.32 -0.88 -12.61
CA ALA A 120 4.50 -1.20 -11.20
C ALA A 120 4.15 -2.66 -10.89
N THR A 121 3.02 -3.16 -11.42
CA THR A 121 2.62 -4.56 -11.17
C THR A 121 3.52 -5.57 -11.86
N ALA A 122 4.11 -5.26 -13.01
CA ALA A 122 5.15 -6.08 -13.64
C ALA A 122 6.41 -6.17 -12.74
N GLN A 123 6.85 -5.04 -12.17
CA GLN A 123 7.95 -5.01 -11.21
C GLN A 123 7.62 -5.80 -9.93
N HIS A 124 6.40 -5.65 -9.40
CA HIS A 124 5.95 -6.42 -8.25
C HIS A 124 6.00 -7.93 -8.51
N LEU A 125 5.55 -8.39 -9.68
CA LEU A 125 5.61 -9.81 -10.04
C LEU A 125 7.04 -10.35 -10.00
N SER A 126 8.01 -9.59 -10.52
CA SER A 126 9.43 -9.98 -10.48
C SER A 126 9.96 -10.10 -9.05
N VAL A 127 9.61 -9.14 -8.17
CA VAL A 127 10.03 -9.17 -6.75
C VAL A 127 9.36 -10.33 -6.02
N LEU A 128 8.05 -10.54 -6.23
CA LEU A 128 7.29 -11.61 -5.59
C LEU A 128 7.78 -13.00 -6.02
N ASP A 129 8.17 -13.17 -7.27
CA ASP A 129 8.80 -14.41 -7.75
C ASP A 129 10.13 -14.68 -7.02
N GLY A 130 10.97 -13.65 -6.87
CA GLY A 130 12.18 -13.75 -6.08
C GLY A 130 11.90 -14.13 -4.61
N LEU A 131 10.92 -13.50 -3.97
CA LEU A 131 10.51 -13.81 -2.61
C LEU A 131 10.00 -15.25 -2.48
N TYR A 132 9.16 -15.71 -3.41
CA TYR A 132 8.62 -17.07 -3.41
C TYR A 132 9.70 -18.15 -3.36
N ASN A 133 10.84 -17.89 -4.01
CA ASN A 133 11.95 -18.84 -4.08
C ASN A 133 12.80 -18.88 -2.80
N ILE A 134 12.74 -17.85 -1.94
CA ILE A 134 13.60 -17.75 -0.75
C ILE A 134 12.84 -17.86 0.58
N VAL A 135 11.52 -17.60 0.60
CA VAL A 135 10.73 -17.73 1.83
C VAL A 135 10.52 -19.20 2.20
N PRO A 136 10.33 -19.53 3.50
CA PRO A 136 9.96 -20.87 3.95
C PRO A 136 8.65 -21.35 3.33
N ASP A 137 8.46 -22.67 3.24
CA ASP A 137 7.29 -23.28 2.57
C ASP A 137 5.96 -22.83 3.16
N GLU A 138 5.88 -22.60 4.48
CA GLU A 138 4.69 -22.09 5.16
C GLU A 138 4.28 -20.68 4.73
N ALA A 139 5.21 -19.86 4.25
CA ALA A 139 4.94 -18.50 3.77
C ALA A 139 4.62 -18.43 2.26
N LYS A 140 5.00 -19.46 1.49
CA LYS A 140 4.79 -19.51 0.03
C LYS A 140 3.33 -19.30 -0.39
N PRO A 141 2.30 -19.84 0.29
CA PRO A 141 0.91 -19.58 -0.08
C PRO A 141 0.52 -18.10 -0.01
N ALA A 142 1.08 -17.34 0.96
CA ALA A 142 0.85 -15.90 1.05
C ALA A 142 1.46 -15.16 -0.14
N ILE A 143 2.73 -15.45 -0.46
CA ILE A 143 3.40 -14.82 -1.62
C ILE A 143 2.69 -15.20 -2.93
N ALA A 144 2.30 -16.47 -3.11
CA ALA A 144 1.54 -16.90 -4.29
C ALA A 144 0.22 -16.12 -4.45
N ARG A 145 -0.50 -15.85 -3.34
CA ARG A 145 -1.70 -15.01 -3.35
C ARG A 145 -1.38 -13.59 -3.82
N ALA A 146 -0.29 -12.98 -3.35
CA ALA A 146 0.15 -11.66 -3.79
C ALA A 146 0.45 -11.64 -5.30
N MET A 147 1.13 -12.68 -5.82
CA MET A 147 1.42 -12.84 -7.25
C MET A 147 0.14 -12.92 -8.10
N VAL A 148 -0.86 -13.66 -7.64
CA VAL A 148 -2.15 -13.77 -8.35
C VAL A 148 -2.83 -12.40 -8.45
N GLU A 149 -2.87 -11.62 -7.38
CA GLU A 149 -3.49 -10.30 -7.40
C GLU A 149 -2.68 -9.30 -8.24
N ALA A 150 -1.35 -9.35 -8.18
CA ALA A 150 -0.49 -8.55 -9.05
C ALA A 150 -0.73 -8.87 -10.53
N LEU A 151 -0.83 -10.15 -10.88
CA LEU A 151 -1.07 -10.60 -12.26
C LEU A 151 -2.43 -10.15 -12.78
N LYS A 152 -3.49 -10.25 -11.97
CA LYS A 152 -4.82 -9.74 -12.34
C LYS A 152 -4.78 -8.24 -12.65
N CYS A 153 -4.14 -7.46 -11.77
CA CYS A 153 -4.04 -6.02 -11.93
C CYS A 153 -3.22 -5.66 -13.18
N TYR A 154 -2.09 -6.34 -13.42
CA TYR A 154 -1.27 -6.20 -14.61
C TYR A 154 -2.06 -6.52 -15.89
N GLN A 155 -2.70 -7.68 -15.96
CA GLN A 155 -3.49 -8.11 -17.12
C GLN A 155 -4.61 -7.12 -17.44
N ARG A 156 -5.29 -6.61 -16.40
CA ARG A 156 -6.33 -5.61 -16.58
C ARG A 156 -5.76 -4.31 -17.16
N ALA A 157 -4.63 -3.84 -16.67
CA ALA A 157 -3.98 -2.63 -17.15
C ALA A 157 -3.52 -2.74 -18.61
N ILE A 158 -2.95 -3.89 -19.04
CA ILE A 158 -2.55 -4.07 -20.43
C ILE A 158 -3.76 -4.23 -21.37
N GLN A 159 -4.82 -4.90 -20.94
CA GLN A 159 -6.04 -5.11 -21.73
C GLN A 159 -6.73 -3.80 -22.14
N VAL A 160 -6.66 -2.77 -21.30
CA VAL A 160 -7.27 -1.47 -21.59
C VAL A 160 -6.35 -0.50 -22.36
N ARG A 161 -5.12 -0.91 -22.66
CA ARG A 161 -4.18 -0.16 -23.52
C ARG A 161 -4.30 -0.49 -25.00
N GLU A 162 -4.89 -1.64 -25.30
CA GLU A 162 -5.17 -2.11 -26.68
C GLU A 162 -6.47 -1.50 -27.20
#